data_ca6bf0b93a8cb3b31da6598052fbf03e
#
_entry.id   ca6bf0b93a8cb3b31da6598052fbf03e
#
_cell.length_a   1.000
_cell.length_b   1.000
_cell.length_c   1.000
_cell.angle_alpha   90.00
_cell.angle_beta   90.00
_cell.angle_gamma   90.00
#
_symmetry.space_group_name_H-M   'P 1'
#
loop_
_entity.id
_entity.type
_entity.pdbx_description
1 polymer ?
#
loop_
_entity_poly.entity_id
_entity_poly.type
_entity_poly.pdbx_seq_one_letter_code
_entity_poly.pdbx_strand_id
1 'polypeptide(L)'
;LGKLQKAISCFQKAIEIQSNHAGAYNNLGNVFRELEESKKAIGYYEKAIQINPNHAGAYNNLGNALKDLGEHKKAISCYEKAIQINPNHSGAYNNLGNVFRELEESKKALGYYEKAIQINPNHTYAYNNLGNVFKDLGEHKKAISYFQKTNSIVSKEELLKYSYLLDGLEDYKKKLEKFVEKETCNRNVAAMAAYVSKKENIKNIYPFCKDPLNFVSIKNLKNVLTLTDNFSKNLLKRLETVHSIWEPKTTTTKGGYQTLINLFNTTDIEILKLQKIIEKQIIIYRKVYERSEDYFIKKWPHKCKFSAWYVKLLKQGHQKPHMHAQGWLSGVFYIKVPKLLNKYEGSIKFLLSSYDFPEDKNLPNLIHSPNDFDLVLFPSSLIHQTIPFNSQDRRHSIAFDLIPK
;
A
#
# COMPACT_ATOMS: atom_id res chain seq x y z
N LEU A 1 -15.81 4.52 10.26
CA LEU A 1 -16.71 3.41 10.68
C LEU A 1 -18.14 3.90 10.93
N GLY A 2 -18.39 4.95 11.76
CA GLY A 2 -19.75 5.41 12.06
C GLY A 2 -20.57 5.87 10.84
N LYS A 3 -19.95 6.50 9.84
CA LYS A 3 -20.64 6.87 8.59
C LYS A 3 -20.98 5.65 7.74
N LEU A 4 -20.08 4.68 7.65
CA LEU A 4 -20.30 3.43 6.89
C LEU A 4 -21.41 2.59 7.55
N GLN A 5 -21.42 2.50 8.89
CA GLN A 5 -22.48 1.80 9.62
C GLN A 5 -23.85 2.45 9.41
N LYS A 6 -23.92 3.79 9.39
CA LYS A 6 -25.16 4.51 9.04
C LYS A 6 -25.58 4.22 7.58
N ALA A 7 -24.63 4.21 6.63
CA ALA A 7 -24.92 3.88 5.24
C ALA A 7 -25.47 2.45 5.11
N ILE A 8 -24.89 1.46 5.81
CA ILE A 8 -25.40 0.08 5.85
C ILE A 8 -26.84 0.09 6.32
N SER A 9 -27.14 0.73 7.47
CA SER A 9 -28.48 0.78 8.02
C SER A 9 -29.48 1.44 7.03
N CYS A 10 -29.09 2.53 6.37
CA CYS A 10 -29.96 3.19 5.38
C CYS A 10 -30.26 2.29 4.18
N PHE A 11 -29.25 1.62 3.63
CA PHE A 11 -29.47 0.73 2.47
C PHE A 11 -30.24 -0.53 2.88
N GLN A 12 -30.07 -1.07 4.07
CA GLN A 12 -30.86 -2.17 4.61
C GLN A 12 -32.33 -1.79 4.73
N LYS A 13 -32.63 -0.61 5.29
CA LYS A 13 -34.01 -0.09 5.35
C LYS A 13 -34.62 0.10 3.96
N ALA A 14 -33.84 0.59 2.98
CA ALA A 14 -34.30 0.72 1.60
C ALA A 14 -34.68 -0.65 1.00
N ILE A 15 -33.94 -1.70 1.31
CA ILE A 15 -34.23 -3.07 0.88
C ILE A 15 -35.43 -3.67 1.63
N GLU A 16 -35.60 -3.35 2.91
CA GLU A 16 -36.80 -3.75 3.69
C GLU A 16 -38.08 -3.15 3.09
N ILE A 17 -38.03 -1.88 2.67
CA ILE A 17 -39.16 -1.20 2.03
C ILE A 17 -39.39 -1.74 0.59
N GLN A 18 -38.29 -1.95 -0.14
CA GLN A 18 -38.36 -2.43 -1.54
C GLN A 18 -37.30 -3.52 -1.75
N SER A 19 -37.70 -4.78 -1.61
CA SER A 19 -36.78 -5.94 -1.64
C SER A 19 -36.09 -6.15 -3.01
N ASN A 20 -36.63 -5.57 -4.09
CA ASN A 20 -36.09 -5.62 -5.45
C ASN A 20 -35.34 -4.34 -5.85
N HIS A 21 -34.75 -3.61 -4.89
CA HIS A 21 -34.02 -2.37 -5.14
C HIS A 21 -32.55 -2.65 -5.50
N ALA A 22 -32.25 -2.96 -6.77
CA ALA A 22 -30.90 -3.28 -7.27
C ALA A 22 -29.84 -2.24 -6.88
N GLY A 23 -30.17 -0.94 -6.93
CA GLY A 23 -29.27 0.14 -6.54
C GLY A 23 -28.86 0.10 -5.07
N ALA A 24 -29.78 -0.26 -4.16
CA ALA A 24 -29.45 -0.38 -2.73
C ALA A 24 -28.50 -1.57 -2.48
N TYR A 25 -28.72 -2.70 -3.15
CA TYR A 25 -27.79 -3.84 -3.08
C TYR A 25 -26.41 -3.48 -3.64
N ASN A 26 -26.34 -2.82 -4.81
CA ASN A 26 -25.05 -2.36 -5.35
C ASN A 26 -24.32 -1.42 -4.38
N ASN A 27 -25.02 -0.49 -3.75
CA ASN A 27 -24.42 0.45 -2.79
C ASN A 27 -23.98 -0.24 -1.48
N LEU A 28 -24.70 -1.25 -1.01
CA LEU A 28 -24.23 -2.11 0.09
C LEU A 28 -22.92 -2.83 -0.28
N GLY A 29 -22.85 -3.37 -1.50
CA GLY A 29 -21.61 -3.94 -2.03
C GLY A 29 -20.45 -2.97 -1.97
N ASN A 30 -20.66 -1.70 -2.37
CA ASN A 30 -19.63 -0.65 -2.30
C ASN A 30 -19.17 -0.41 -0.85
N VAL A 31 -20.09 -0.35 0.11
CA VAL A 31 -19.77 -0.15 1.51
C VAL A 31 -18.96 -1.34 2.07
N PHE A 32 -19.35 -2.58 1.75
CA PHE A 32 -18.60 -3.75 2.22
C PHE A 32 -17.22 -3.86 1.56
N ARG A 33 -17.07 -3.43 0.31
CA ARG A 33 -15.75 -3.36 -0.33
C ARG A 33 -14.86 -2.29 0.33
N GLU A 34 -15.42 -1.14 0.71
CA GLU A 34 -14.70 -0.11 1.47
C GLU A 34 -14.28 -0.59 2.88
N LEU A 35 -15.06 -1.53 3.46
CA LEU A 35 -14.71 -2.22 4.71
C LEU A 35 -13.71 -3.36 4.51
N GLU A 36 -13.17 -3.54 3.28
CA GLU A 36 -12.26 -4.64 2.90
C GLU A 36 -12.91 -6.04 3.02
N GLU A 37 -14.24 -6.11 3.02
CA GLU A 37 -15.03 -7.35 3.07
C GLU A 37 -15.46 -7.78 1.66
N SER A 38 -14.49 -7.97 0.74
CA SER A 38 -14.75 -8.22 -0.69
C SER A 38 -15.67 -9.42 -0.95
N LYS A 39 -15.62 -10.48 -0.13
CA LYS A 39 -16.52 -11.63 -0.28
C LYS A 39 -18.00 -11.27 -0.03
N LYS A 40 -18.26 -10.43 0.98
CA LYS A 40 -19.64 -9.93 1.22
C LYS A 40 -20.07 -8.98 0.12
N ALA A 41 -19.15 -8.09 -0.34
CA ALA A 41 -19.43 -7.17 -1.43
C ALA A 41 -19.89 -7.92 -2.69
N ILE A 42 -19.21 -9.02 -3.06
CA ILE A 42 -19.57 -9.88 -4.19
C ILE A 42 -21.03 -10.33 -4.09
N GLY A 43 -21.44 -10.89 -2.94
CA GLY A 43 -22.84 -11.36 -2.77
C GLY A 43 -23.88 -10.25 -2.97
N TYR A 44 -23.57 -9.04 -2.53
CA TYR A 44 -24.46 -7.89 -2.75
C TYR A 44 -24.50 -7.43 -4.22
N TYR A 45 -23.38 -7.42 -4.92
CA TYR A 45 -23.38 -7.11 -6.36
C TYR A 45 -24.10 -8.18 -7.19
N GLU A 46 -23.91 -9.46 -6.88
CA GLU A 46 -24.63 -10.56 -7.51
C GLU A 46 -26.13 -10.43 -7.29
N LYS A 47 -26.57 -10.04 -6.10
CA LYS A 47 -27.99 -9.78 -5.83
C LYS A 47 -28.52 -8.59 -6.62
N ALA A 48 -27.75 -7.51 -6.76
CA ALA A 48 -28.10 -6.37 -7.60
C ALA A 48 -28.27 -6.78 -9.07
N ILE A 49 -27.37 -7.63 -9.58
CA ILE A 49 -27.40 -8.16 -10.96
C ILE A 49 -28.58 -9.12 -11.14
N GLN A 50 -28.87 -9.96 -10.16
CA GLN A 50 -30.04 -10.86 -10.22
C GLN A 50 -31.36 -10.06 -10.35
N ILE A 51 -31.47 -8.93 -9.64
CA ILE A 51 -32.64 -8.05 -9.69
C ILE A 51 -32.68 -7.25 -11.00
N ASN A 52 -31.53 -6.72 -11.42
CA ASN A 52 -31.41 -5.98 -12.68
C ASN A 52 -30.21 -6.48 -13.50
N PRO A 53 -30.44 -7.42 -14.42
CA PRO A 53 -29.38 -7.97 -15.29
C PRO A 53 -28.70 -6.95 -16.21
N ASN A 54 -29.31 -5.77 -16.40
CA ASN A 54 -28.75 -4.68 -17.20
C ASN A 54 -28.05 -3.59 -16.35
N HIS A 55 -27.65 -3.89 -15.13
CA HIS A 55 -26.99 -2.94 -14.25
C HIS A 55 -25.47 -2.92 -14.50
N ALA A 56 -25.01 -2.18 -15.52
CA ALA A 56 -23.59 -2.08 -15.90
C ALA A 56 -22.68 -1.71 -14.73
N GLY A 57 -23.11 -0.78 -13.86
CA GLY A 57 -22.35 -0.38 -12.66
C GLY A 57 -22.14 -1.52 -11.66
N ALA A 58 -23.13 -2.41 -11.47
CA ALA A 58 -23.00 -3.56 -10.59
C ALA A 58 -22.00 -4.60 -11.15
N TYR A 59 -22.01 -4.85 -12.45
CA TYR A 59 -20.99 -5.69 -13.10
C TYR A 59 -19.60 -5.10 -12.98
N ASN A 60 -19.43 -3.79 -13.21
CA ASN A 60 -18.14 -3.13 -13.01
C ASN A 60 -17.65 -3.25 -11.57
N ASN A 61 -18.51 -3.08 -10.58
CA ASN A 61 -18.16 -3.16 -9.16
C ASN A 61 -17.87 -4.60 -8.72
N LEU A 62 -18.61 -5.58 -9.24
CA LEU A 62 -18.31 -7.01 -9.07
C LEU A 62 -16.93 -7.34 -9.63
N GLY A 63 -16.62 -6.84 -10.83
CA GLY A 63 -15.29 -6.98 -11.44
C GLY A 63 -14.18 -6.43 -10.54
N ASN A 64 -14.40 -5.25 -9.92
CA ASN A 64 -13.45 -4.68 -8.97
C ASN A 64 -13.23 -5.58 -7.75
N ALA A 65 -14.31 -6.11 -7.16
CA ALA A 65 -14.20 -6.98 -5.98
C ALA A 65 -13.51 -8.32 -6.31
N LEU A 66 -13.76 -8.88 -7.48
CA LEU A 66 -13.09 -10.09 -7.98
C LEU A 66 -11.60 -9.84 -8.25
N LYS A 67 -11.26 -8.69 -8.84
CA LYS A 67 -9.87 -8.26 -9.05
C LYS A 67 -9.14 -8.12 -7.71
N ASP A 68 -9.76 -7.51 -6.70
CA ASP A 68 -9.20 -7.37 -5.35
C ASP A 68 -8.89 -8.74 -4.69
N LEU A 69 -9.58 -9.82 -5.10
CA LEU A 69 -9.32 -11.20 -4.70
C LEU A 69 -8.36 -11.95 -5.64
N GLY A 70 -7.82 -11.30 -6.69
CA GLY A 70 -6.95 -11.92 -7.67
C GLY A 70 -7.65 -12.79 -8.71
N GLU A 71 -8.99 -12.79 -8.77
CA GLU A 71 -9.78 -13.57 -9.72
C GLU A 71 -9.88 -12.87 -11.09
N HIS A 72 -8.73 -12.61 -11.73
CA HIS A 72 -8.61 -11.78 -12.92
C HIS A 72 -9.52 -12.22 -14.09
N LYS A 73 -9.63 -13.52 -14.36
CA LYS A 73 -10.50 -14.04 -15.45
C LYS A 73 -11.95 -13.67 -15.25
N LYS A 74 -12.46 -13.83 -14.03
CA LYS A 74 -13.84 -13.46 -13.72
C LYS A 74 -14.05 -11.94 -13.74
N ALA A 75 -13.05 -11.17 -13.25
CA ALA A 75 -13.10 -9.72 -13.31
C ALA A 75 -13.19 -9.20 -14.75
N ILE A 76 -12.38 -9.75 -15.66
CA ILE A 76 -12.45 -9.42 -17.11
C ILE A 76 -13.87 -9.65 -17.63
N SER A 77 -14.45 -10.84 -17.42
CA SER A 77 -15.80 -11.15 -17.88
C SER A 77 -16.86 -10.17 -17.34
N CYS A 78 -16.74 -9.75 -16.08
CA CYS A 78 -17.63 -8.76 -15.49
C CYS A 78 -17.49 -7.38 -16.16
N TYR A 79 -16.27 -6.91 -16.41
CA TYR A 79 -16.06 -5.63 -17.08
C TYR A 79 -16.54 -5.66 -18.55
N GLU A 80 -16.29 -6.76 -19.25
CA GLU A 80 -16.82 -6.96 -20.61
C GLU A 80 -18.35 -6.93 -20.63
N LYS A 81 -18.99 -7.54 -19.64
CA LYS A 81 -20.45 -7.48 -19.51
C LYS A 81 -20.93 -6.06 -19.20
N ALA A 82 -20.24 -5.31 -18.35
CA ALA A 82 -20.55 -3.91 -18.09
C ALA A 82 -20.47 -3.06 -19.38
N ILE A 83 -19.45 -3.30 -20.21
CA ILE A 83 -19.26 -2.63 -21.50
C ILE A 83 -20.32 -3.05 -22.51
N GLN A 84 -20.67 -4.33 -22.56
CA GLN A 84 -21.76 -4.82 -23.43
C GLN A 84 -23.08 -4.12 -23.12
N ILE A 85 -23.38 -3.90 -21.82
CA ILE A 85 -24.60 -3.21 -21.39
C ILE A 85 -24.51 -1.70 -21.64
N ASN A 86 -23.35 -1.11 -21.32
CA ASN A 86 -23.09 0.31 -21.54
C ASN A 86 -21.76 0.52 -22.26
N PRO A 87 -21.74 0.63 -23.60
CA PRO A 87 -20.52 0.83 -24.39
C PRO A 87 -19.76 2.13 -24.07
N ASN A 88 -20.39 3.08 -23.37
CA ASN A 88 -19.77 4.33 -22.94
C ASN A 88 -19.30 4.31 -21.49
N HIS A 89 -19.13 3.13 -20.88
CA HIS A 89 -18.67 3.00 -19.52
C HIS A 89 -17.13 3.12 -19.42
N SER A 90 -16.59 4.34 -19.49
CA SER A 90 -15.15 4.62 -19.45
C SER A 90 -14.42 3.99 -18.25
N GLY A 91 -15.08 3.90 -17.08
CA GLY A 91 -14.53 3.25 -15.89
C GLY A 91 -14.29 1.75 -16.09
N ALA A 92 -15.18 1.03 -16.79
CA ALA A 92 -14.99 -0.40 -17.06
C ALA A 92 -13.83 -0.64 -18.03
N TYR A 93 -13.67 0.21 -19.06
CA TYR A 93 -12.51 0.18 -19.94
C TYR A 93 -11.21 0.42 -19.16
N ASN A 94 -11.16 1.45 -18.31
CA ASN A 94 -10.00 1.70 -17.46
C ASN A 94 -9.67 0.50 -16.55
N ASN A 95 -10.68 -0.14 -15.97
CA ASN A 95 -10.50 -1.29 -15.09
C ASN A 95 -10.02 -2.55 -15.84
N LEU A 96 -10.48 -2.77 -17.09
CA LEU A 96 -9.91 -3.79 -17.98
C LEU A 96 -8.44 -3.52 -18.26
N GLY A 97 -8.08 -2.27 -18.56
CA GLY A 97 -6.69 -1.86 -18.73
C GLY A 97 -5.84 -2.20 -17.50
N ASN A 98 -6.36 -1.96 -16.29
CA ASN A 98 -5.66 -2.30 -15.04
C ASN A 98 -5.40 -3.80 -14.93
N VAL A 99 -6.41 -4.64 -15.22
CA VAL A 99 -6.24 -6.10 -15.15
C VAL A 99 -5.21 -6.58 -16.19
N PHE A 100 -5.25 -6.08 -17.43
CA PHE A 100 -4.28 -6.47 -18.45
C PHE A 100 -2.87 -6.00 -18.13
N ARG A 101 -2.70 -4.84 -17.47
CA ARG A 101 -1.40 -4.42 -16.96
C ARG A 101 -0.88 -5.34 -15.84
N GLU A 102 -1.73 -5.76 -14.91
CA GLU A 102 -1.39 -6.74 -13.86
C GLU A 102 -1.02 -8.12 -14.45
N LEU A 103 -1.55 -8.46 -15.62
CA LEU A 103 -1.21 -9.67 -16.40
C LEU A 103 -0.01 -9.46 -17.32
N GLU A 104 0.68 -8.31 -17.25
CA GLU A 104 1.83 -7.93 -18.08
C GLU A 104 1.51 -7.83 -19.60
N GLU A 105 0.22 -7.71 -19.95
CA GLU A 105 -0.25 -7.54 -21.33
C GLU A 105 -0.36 -6.05 -21.70
N SER A 106 0.77 -5.34 -21.69
CA SER A 106 0.84 -3.87 -21.82
C SER A 106 0.15 -3.34 -23.07
N LYS A 107 0.24 -4.05 -24.23
CA LYS A 107 -0.43 -3.62 -25.47
C LYS A 107 -1.95 -3.59 -25.35
N LYS A 108 -2.54 -4.59 -24.69
CA LYS A 108 -3.99 -4.60 -24.44
C LYS A 108 -4.37 -3.51 -23.45
N ALA A 109 -3.57 -3.34 -22.38
CA ALA A 109 -3.81 -2.30 -21.40
C ALA A 109 -3.86 -0.90 -22.04
N LEU A 110 -2.91 -0.57 -22.93
CA LEU A 110 -2.89 0.69 -23.69
C LEU A 110 -4.21 0.91 -24.43
N GLY A 111 -4.65 -0.05 -25.25
CA GLY A 111 -5.88 0.09 -26.03
C GLY A 111 -7.13 0.33 -25.18
N TYR A 112 -7.23 -0.31 -24.00
CA TYR A 112 -8.34 -0.09 -23.09
C TYR A 112 -8.29 1.28 -22.41
N TYR A 113 -7.13 1.78 -22.01
CA TYR A 113 -7.00 3.12 -21.45
C TYR A 113 -7.29 4.21 -22.50
N GLU A 114 -6.81 4.05 -23.73
CA GLU A 114 -7.11 4.95 -24.84
C GLU A 114 -8.62 5.00 -25.12
N LYS A 115 -9.28 3.84 -25.07
CA LYS A 115 -10.75 3.78 -25.22
C LYS A 115 -11.46 4.51 -24.07
N ALA A 116 -10.99 4.36 -22.84
CA ALA A 116 -11.54 5.08 -21.69
C ALA A 116 -11.41 6.61 -21.87
N ILE A 117 -10.30 7.10 -22.40
CA ILE A 117 -10.06 8.53 -22.69
C ILE A 117 -10.91 9.00 -23.87
N GLN A 118 -11.04 8.19 -24.91
CA GLN A 118 -11.91 8.51 -26.05
C GLN A 118 -13.36 8.76 -25.60
N ILE A 119 -13.85 7.95 -24.66
CA ILE A 119 -15.20 8.08 -24.10
C ILE A 119 -15.29 9.26 -23.12
N ASN A 120 -14.29 9.40 -22.25
CA ASN A 120 -14.20 10.50 -21.29
C ASN A 120 -12.83 11.20 -21.38
N PRO A 121 -12.71 12.29 -22.13
CA PRO A 121 -11.45 13.04 -22.29
C PRO A 121 -10.88 13.61 -20.99
N ASN A 122 -11.65 13.65 -19.91
CA ASN A 122 -11.18 14.10 -18.58
C ASN A 122 -10.89 12.94 -17.62
N HIS A 123 -10.72 11.72 -18.14
CA HIS A 123 -10.52 10.53 -17.31
C HIS A 123 -9.11 10.48 -16.69
N THR A 124 -8.90 11.19 -15.59
CA THR A 124 -7.62 11.34 -14.88
C THR A 124 -6.90 10.01 -14.63
N TYR A 125 -7.61 8.99 -14.18
CA TYR A 125 -7.02 7.68 -13.89
C TYR A 125 -6.47 7.00 -15.16
N ALA A 126 -7.17 7.10 -16.29
CA ALA A 126 -6.72 6.50 -17.54
C ALA A 126 -5.47 7.20 -18.07
N TYR A 127 -5.36 8.53 -17.98
CA TYR A 127 -4.14 9.25 -18.30
C TYR A 127 -2.96 8.84 -17.42
N ASN A 128 -3.16 8.74 -16.10
CA ASN A 128 -2.12 8.29 -15.18
C ASN A 128 -1.67 6.86 -15.50
N ASN A 129 -2.61 5.98 -15.81
CA ASN A 129 -2.33 4.60 -16.15
C ASN A 129 -1.56 4.48 -17.46
N LEU A 130 -1.91 5.27 -18.50
CA LEU A 130 -1.12 5.36 -19.73
C LEU A 130 0.29 5.86 -19.47
N GLY A 131 0.44 6.93 -18.68
CA GLY A 131 1.75 7.42 -18.24
C GLY A 131 2.58 6.32 -17.60
N ASN A 132 1.98 5.53 -16.70
CA ASN A 132 2.66 4.41 -16.04
C ASN A 132 3.05 3.30 -17.02
N VAL A 133 2.18 2.92 -17.96
CA VAL A 133 2.54 1.91 -18.98
C VAL A 133 3.70 2.39 -19.85
N PHE A 134 3.69 3.64 -20.31
CA PHE A 134 4.80 4.19 -21.08
C PHE A 134 6.09 4.32 -20.26
N LYS A 135 5.98 4.60 -18.95
CA LYS A 135 7.11 4.54 -18.01
C LYS A 135 7.70 3.13 -17.94
N ASP A 136 6.86 2.11 -17.75
CA ASP A 136 7.27 0.71 -17.66
C ASP A 136 7.93 0.22 -18.98
N LEU A 137 7.55 0.79 -20.11
CA LEU A 137 8.15 0.56 -21.43
C LEU A 137 9.42 1.39 -21.70
N GLY A 138 9.86 2.25 -20.77
CA GLY A 138 11.01 3.14 -20.95
C GLY A 138 10.74 4.35 -21.86
N GLU A 139 9.51 4.55 -22.31
CA GLU A 139 9.12 5.65 -23.21
C GLU A 139 8.83 6.95 -22.42
N HIS A 140 9.84 7.45 -21.70
CA HIS A 140 9.70 8.54 -20.72
C HIS A 140 9.06 9.82 -21.28
N LYS A 141 9.37 10.22 -22.52
CA LYS A 141 8.75 11.41 -23.14
C LYS A 141 7.24 11.26 -23.31
N LYS A 142 6.76 10.08 -23.70
CA LYS A 142 5.32 9.80 -23.78
C LYS A 142 4.71 9.77 -22.38
N ALA A 143 5.35 9.11 -21.42
CA ALA A 143 4.88 9.09 -20.04
C ALA A 143 4.66 10.50 -19.49
N ILE A 144 5.63 11.41 -19.64
CA ILE A 144 5.55 12.82 -19.25
C ILE A 144 4.34 13.49 -19.92
N SER A 145 4.16 13.29 -21.26
CA SER A 145 3.06 13.92 -21.99
C SER A 145 1.67 13.51 -21.47
N TYR A 146 1.53 12.26 -21.01
CA TYR A 146 0.27 11.80 -20.41
C TYR A 146 0.09 12.32 -18.98
N PHE A 147 1.13 12.35 -18.14
CA PHE A 147 1.06 12.94 -16.81
C PHE A 147 0.74 14.44 -16.84
N GLN A 148 1.22 15.19 -17.82
CA GLN A 148 0.91 16.62 -18.01
C GLN A 148 -0.57 16.88 -18.31
N LYS A 149 -1.31 15.90 -18.82
CA LYS A 149 -2.76 16.03 -19.12
C LYS A 149 -3.64 15.96 -17.89
N THR A 150 -3.07 15.68 -16.73
CA THR A 150 -3.83 15.65 -15.48
C THR A 150 -3.21 16.57 -14.42
N ASN A 151 -4.03 16.93 -13.46
CA ASN A 151 -3.59 17.74 -12.31
C ASN A 151 -3.60 16.91 -11.01
N SER A 152 -3.54 15.57 -11.15
CA SER A 152 -3.54 14.65 -10.01
C SER A 152 -2.24 14.74 -9.21
N ILE A 153 -2.31 14.36 -7.93
CA ILE A 153 -1.12 14.29 -7.08
C ILE A 153 -0.10 13.29 -7.64
N VAL A 154 -0.57 12.15 -8.15
CA VAL A 154 0.26 11.09 -8.75
C VAL A 154 1.04 11.63 -9.95
N SER A 155 0.38 12.36 -10.85
CA SER A 155 1.05 12.98 -12.01
C SER A 155 2.11 13.98 -11.60
N LYS A 156 1.81 14.79 -10.57
CA LYS A 156 2.76 15.78 -10.06
C LYS A 156 3.99 15.14 -9.43
N GLU A 157 3.81 14.02 -8.71
CA GLU A 157 4.91 13.21 -8.18
C GLU A 157 5.81 12.68 -9.30
N GLU A 158 5.21 12.08 -10.34
CA GLU A 158 5.96 11.57 -11.48
C GLU A 158 6.67 12.69 -12.26
N LEU A 159 6.00 13.81 -12.49
CA LEU A 159 6.62 14.97 -13.16
C LEU A 159 7.76 15.60 -12.34
N LEU A 160 7.65 15.60 -11.00
CA LEU A 160 8.73 16.04 -10.13
C LEU A 160 9.93 15.11 -10.22
N LYS A 161 9.71 13.78 -10.27
CA LYS A 161 10.74 12.78 -10.45
C LYS A 161 11.46 12.95 -11.79
N TYR A 162 10.70 13.06 -12.88
CA TYR A 162 11.29 13.28 -14.20
C TYR A 162 12.08 14.58 -14.31
N SER A 163 11.67 15.63 -13.58
CA SER A 163 12.44 16.87 -13.58
C SER A 163 13.85 16.68 -13.01
N TYR A 164 14.01 15.85 -11.97
CA TYR A 164 15.34 15.52 -11.47
C TYR A 164 16.14 14.62 -12.43
N LEU A 165 15.49 13.58 -12.94
CA LEU A 165 16.18 12.56 -13.75
C LEU A 165 16.59 13.04 -15.15
N LEU A 166 15.81 13.96 -15.75
CA LEU A 166 15.99 14.37 -17.15
C LEU A 166 16.37 15.84 -17.30
N ASP A 167 15.80 16.72 -16.48
CA ASP A 167 15.97 18.18 -16.61
C ASP A 167 17.00 18.74 -15.61
N GLY A 168 17.35 17.94 -14.58
CA GLY A 168 18.39 18.26 -13.62
C GLY A 168 17.91 18.95 -12.34
N LEU A 169 18.89 19.27 -11.47
CA LEU A 169 18.64 19.70 -10.10
C LEU A 169 17.86 21.03 -10.01
N GLU A 170 18.11 22.00 -10.86
CA GLU A 170 17.48 23.32 -10.76
C GLU A 170 16.00 23.27 -11.14
N ASP A 171 15.62 22.49 -12.15
CA ASP A 171 14.20 22.30 -12.51
C ASP A 171 13.46 21.53 -11.40
N TYR A 172 14.11 20.52 -10.83
CA TYR A 172 13.59 19.79 -9.66
C TYR A 172 13.30 20.72 -8.48
N LYS A 173 14.26 21.59 -8.09
CA LYS A 173 14.09 22.54 -6.98
C LYS A 173 12.87 23.43 -7.19
N LYS A 174 12.78 24.05 -8.38
CA LYS A 174 11.68 24.93 -8.76
C LYS A 174 10.30 24.23 -8.69
N LYS A 175 10.24 22.97 -9.13
CA LYS A 175 9.01 22.19 -9.08
C LYS A 175 8.70 21.70 -7.66
N LEU A 176 9.71 21.36 -6.86
CA LEU A 176 9.54 20.96 -5.46
C LEU A 176 9.00 22.13 -4.62
N GLU A 177 9.51 23.35 -4.79
CA GLU A 177 8.99 24.55 -4.12
C GLU A 177 7.48 24.71 -4.36
N LYS A 178 7.05 24.66 -5.62
CA LYS A 178 5.62 24.73 -5.99
C LYS A 178 4.80 23.54 -5.43
N PHE A 179 5.42 22.38 -5.28
CA PHE A 179 4.75 21.22 -4.72
C PHE A 179 4.51 21.40 -3.22
N VAL A 180 5.51 21.90 -2.48
CA VAL A 180 5.45 22.13 -1.03
C VAL A 180 4.34 23.13 -0.64
N GLU A 181 4.07 24.15 -1.46
CA GLU A 181 2.98 25.10 -1.23
C GLU A 181 1.59 24.43 -1.10
N LYS A 182 1.41 23.27 -1.73
CA LYS A 182 0.12 22.58 -1.85
C LYS A 182 0.04 21.28 -1.07
N GLU A 183 1.18 20.62 -0.88
CA GLU A 183 1.24 19.29 -0.31
C GLU A 183 2.53 19.11 0.54
N THR A 184 2.37 18.89 1.82
CA THR A 184 3.46 18.89 2.79
C THR A 184 3.74 17.51 3.43
N CYS A 185 2.90 16.51 3.16
CA CYS A 185 3.02 15.20 3.80
C CYS A 185 2.91 14.00 2.84
N ASN A 186 3.24 14.20 1.58
CA ASN A 186 3.33 13.12 0.60
C ASN A 186 4.61 12.30 0.81
N ARG A 187 4.47 10.98 1.05
CA ARG A 187 5.59 10.09 1.42
C ARG A 187 6.52 9.82 0.24
N ASN A 188 5.98 9.73 -1.00
CA ASN A 188 6.79 9.55 -2.20
C ASN A 188 7.72 10.75 -2.42
N VAL A 189 7.18 11.96 -2.28
CA VAL A 189 7.96 13.19 -2.40
C VAL A 189 8.94 13.35 -1.24
N ALA A 190 8.57 12.93 -0.02
CA ALA A 190 9.48 12.94 1.13
C ALA A 190 10.69 12.02 0.91
N ALA A 191 10.46 10.80 0.41
CA ALA A 191 11.54 9.87 0.08
C ALA A 191 12.47 10.42 -1.00
N MET A 192 11.88 10.99 -2.07
CA MET A 192 12.61 11.64 -3.16
C MET A 192 13.44 12.84 -2.65
N ALA A 193 12.83 13.71 -1.86
CA ALA A 193 13.51 14.89 -1.33
C ALA A 193 14.64 14.53 -0.36
N ALA A 194 14.47 13.48 0.47
CA ALA A 194 15.55 12.97 1.31
C ALA A 194 16.71 12.39 0.49
N TYR A 195 16.41 11.63 -0.57
CA TYR A 195 17.42 11.11 -1.50
C TYR A 195 18.18 12.25 -2.18
N VAL A 196 17.47 13.15 -2.87
CA VAL A 196 18.09 14.24 -3.66
C VAL A 196 18.91 15.15 -2.76
N SER A 197 18.39 15.52 -1.59
CA SER A 197 19.10 16.42 -0.68
C SER A 197 20.43 15.85 -0.19
N LYS A 198 20.50 14.56 0.11
CA LYS A 198 21.75 13.91 0.53
C LYS A 198 22.70 13.69 -0.63
N LYS A 199 22.21 13.29 -1.79
CA LYS A 199 23.01 13.05 -2.99
C LYS A 199 23.67 14.33 -3.51
N GLU A 200 22.90 15.41 -3.59
CA GLU A 200 23.33 16.69 -4.13
C GLU A 200 23.93 17.64 -3.04
N ASN A 201 24.00 17.16 -1.77
CA ASN A 201 24.45 17.94 -0.63
C ASN A 201 23.74 19.30 -0.51
N ILE A 202 22.40 19.29 -0.62
CA ILE A 202 21.55 20.46 -0.50
C ILE A 202 20.58 20.36 0.69
N LYS A 203 20.02 21.49 1.11
CA LYS A 203 18.99 21.52 2.15
C LYS A 203 17.72 20.81 1.66
N ASN A 204 17.19 19.85 2.44
CA ASN A 204 15.88 19.31 2.22
C ASN A 204 14.78 20.32 2.60
N ILE A 205 14.07 20.86 1.63
CA ILE A 205 12.99 21.82 1.85
C ILE A 205 11.63 21.15 2.05
N TYR A 206 11.47 19.86 1.70
CA TYR A 206 10.22 19.15 1.90
C TYR A 206 10.01 18.91 3.40
N PRO A 207 8.85 19.29 3.98
CA PRO A 207 8.73 19.33 5.44
C PRO A 207 8.61 17.96 6.10
N PHE A 208 7.98 16.98 5.44
CA PHE A 208 7.76 15.67 6.04
C PHE A 208 9.05 14.86 6.15
N CYS A 209 9.47 14.58 7.37
CA CYS A 209 10.55 13.66 7.71
C CYS A 209 11.85 13.87 6.90
N LYS A 210 12.51 15.01 7.12
CA LYS A 210 13.67 15.46 6.34
C LYS A 210 14.85 14.48 6.36
N ASP A 211 15.09 13.84 7.50
CA ASP A 211 16.13 12.86 7.74
C ASP A 211 15.52 11.57 8.31
N PRO A 212 14.88 10.73 7.49
CA PRO A 212 14.05 9.62 7.99
C PRO A 212 14.85 8.53 8.74
N LEU A 213 16.15 8.38 8.48
CA LEU A 213 17.00 7.42 9.20
C LEU A 213 17.13 7.77 10.69
N ASN A 214 17.05 9.05 11.06
CA ASN A 214 17.13 9.49 12.47
C ASN A 214 15.91 9.08 13.30
N PHE A 215 14.83 8.68 12.65
CA PHE A 215 13.58 8.24 13.28
C PHE A 215 13.39 6.71 13.25
N VAL A 216 14.43 5.95 12.90
CA VAL A 216 14.41 4.50 13.04
C VAL A 216 14.62 4.13 14.49
N SER A 217 13.70 3.43 15.10
CA SER A 217 13.76 2.94 16.47
C SER A 217 13.73 1.42 16.52
N ILE A 218 14.68 0.82 17.20
CA ILE A 218 14.79 -0.63 17.34
C ILE A 218 14.76 -0.97 18.83
N LYS A 219 13.85 -1.85 19.23
CA LYS A 219 13.69 -2.24 20.63
C LYS A 219 13.33 -3.72 20.76
N ASN A 220 14.10 -4.45 21.56
CA ASN A 220 13.73 -5.81 21.91
C ASN A 220 12.69 -5.81 23.04
N LEU A 221 11.57 -6.47 22.83
CA LEU A 221 10.45 -6.49 23.78
C LEU A 221 10.44 -7.69 24.73
N LYS A 222 11.40 -8.61 24.63
CA LYS A 222 11.46 -9.84 25.43
C LYS A 222 11.36 -9.57 26.92
N ASN A 223 12.11 -8.60 27.43
CA ASN A 223 12.17 -8.28 28.86
C ASN A 223 11.11 -7.25 29.31
N VAL A 224 10.47 -6.56 28.37
CA VAL A 224 9.51 -5.47 28.68
C VAL A 224 8.12 -6.00 28.98
N LEU A 225 7.79 -7.19 28.47
CA LEU A 225 6.41 -7.63 28.36
C LEU A 225 6.14 -9.03 28.91
N THR A 226 7.09 -9.63 29.64
CA THR A 226 6.95 -11.05 30.05
C THR A 226 6.47 -11.92 28.85
N LEU A 227 6.96 -11.61 27.64
CA LEU A 227 6.71 -12.41 26.46
C LEU A 227 7.40 -13.77 26.66
N THR A 228 6.63 -14.71 27.17
CA THR A 228 7.07 -16.07 27.39
C THR A 228 7.17 -16.80 26.05
N ASP A 229 7.98 -17.85 25.99
CA ASP A 229 8.00 -18.76 24.81
C ASP A 229 6.60 -19.30 24.50
N ASN A 230 5.70 -19.38 25.49
CA ASN A 230 4.31 -19.75 25.31
C ASN A 230 3.52 -18.72 24.52
N PHE A 231 3.76 -17.41 24.74
CA PHE A 231 3.09 -16.37 23.96
C PHE A 231 3.45 -16.46 22.48
N SER A 232 4.74 -16.57 22.15
CA SER A 232 5.17 -16.69 20.75
C SER A 232 4.65 -17.95 20.07
N LYS A 233 4.67 -19.10 20.77
CA LYS A 233 4.12 -20.38 20.27
C LYS A 233 2.62 -20.27 20.00
N ASN A 234 1.85 -19.69 20.92
CA ASN A 234 0.41 -19.50 20.76
C ASN A 234 0.10 -18.55 19.63
N LEU A 235 0.82 -17.42 19.54
CA LEU A 235 0.65 -16.44 18.48
C LEU A 235 0.96 -17.06 17.10
N LEU A 236 2.08 -17.80 16.97
CA LEU A 236 2.43 -18.49 15.72
C LEU A 236 1.38 -19.51 15.32
N LYS A 237 0.89 -20.33 16.27
CA LYS A 237 -0.19 -21.30 16.01
C LYS A 237 -1.44 -20.61 15.46
N ARG A 238 -1.80 -19.42 15.96
CA ARG A 238 -2.94 -18.64 15.45
C ARG A 238 -2.66 -18.07 14.07
N LEU A 239 -1.48 -17.48 13.85
CA LEU A 239 -1.11 -16.89 12.58
C LEU A 239 -1.03 -17.92 11.44
N GLU A 240 -0.63 -19.16 11.72
CA GLU A 240 -0.62 -20.24 10.74
C GLU A 240 -2.02 -20.66 10.27
N THR A 241 -3.07 -20.38 11.04
CA THR A 241 -4.46 -20.60 10.61
C THR A 241 -5.03 -19.46 9.76
N VAL A 242 -4.37 -18.29 9.73
CA VAL A 242 -4.81 -17.16 8.92
C VAL A 242 -4.46 -17.40 7.45
N HIS A 243 -5.47 -17.19 6.58
CA HIS A 243 -5.26 -17.34 5.14
C HIS A 243 -4.14 -16.43 4.63
N SER A 244 -3.10 -17.02 4.06
CA SER A 244 -1.95 -16.33 3.51
C SER A 244 -1.66 -16.84 2.09
N ILE A 245 -1.16 -15.95 1.23
CA ILE A 245 -0.91 -16.22 -0.18
C ILE A 245 0.60 -16.28 -0.41
N TRP A 246 1.03 -17.26 -1.21
CA TRP A 246 2.41 -17.37 -1.66
C TRP A 246 2.74 -16.27 -2.65
N GLU A 247 3.79 -15.51 -2.41
CA GLU A 247 4.28 -14.41 -3.27
C GLU A 247 3.15 -13.56 -3.88
N PRO A 248 2.32 -12.88 -3.07
CA PRO A 248 1.19 -12.15 -3.62
C PRO A 248 1.68 -11.10 -4.66
N LYS A 249 1.09 -11.09 -5.84
CA LYS A 249 1.51 -10.20 -6.96
C LYS A 249 1.48 -8.71 -6.59
N THR A 250 0.58 -8.32 -5.69
CA THR A 250 0.39 -6.93 -5.25
C THR A 250 1.32 -6.51 -4.12
N THR A 251 2.22 -7.39 -3.66
CA THR A 251 3.14 -7.13 -2.55
C THR A 251 4.60 -7.32 -2.96
N THR A 252 5.50 -6.93 -2.08
CA THR A 252 6.96 -7.03 -2.28
C THR A 252 7.55 -8.36 -1.81
N THR A 253 6.74 -9.23 -1.20
CA THR A 253 7.17 -10.52 -0.64
C THR A 253 7.54 -11.51 -1.72
N LYS A 254 8.73 -12.08 -1.63
CA LYS A 254 9.30 -13.15 -2.45
C LYS A 254 9.82 -14.27 -1.58
N GLY A 255 9.71 -15.52 -2.05
CA GLY A 255 10.12 -16.69 -1.26
C GLY A 255 9.34 -16.85 0.06
N GLY A 256 8.07 -16.43 0.09
CA GLY A 256 7.28 -16.45 1.31
C GLY A 256 5.79 -16.26 1.14
N TYR A 257 5.08 -16.31 2.26
CA TYR A 257 3.65 -16.10 2.37
C TYR A 257 3.34 -14.77 3.06
N GLN A 258 2.25 -14.12 2.63
CA GLN A 258 1.75 -12.91 3.26
C GLN A 258 0.22 -12.93 3.33
N THR A 259 -0.36 -12.42 4.44
CA THR A 259 -1.81 -12.18 4.53
C THR A 259 -2.15 -10.88 3.78
N LEU A 260 -3.30 -10.86 3.10
CA LEU A 260 -3.80 -9.65 2.41
C LEU A 260 -4.90 -8.93 3.21
N ILE A 261 -5.37 -9.54 4.28
CA ILE A 261 -6.36 -8.94 5.18
C ILE A 261 -5.65 -8.16 6.30
N ASN A 262 -6.34 -7.16 6.84
CA ASN A 262 -5.84 -6.49 8.05
C ASN A 262 -5.93 -7.44 9.25
N LEU A 263 -4.78 -7.88 9.73
CA LEU A 263 -4.64 -8.84 10.82
C LEU A 263 -5.30 -8.37 12.12
N PHE A 264 -5.35 -7.04 12.36
CA PHE A 264 -5.94 -6.46 13.57
C PHE A 264 -7.46 -6.31 13.49
N ASN A 265 -8.09 -6.60 12.36
CA ASN A 265 -9.55 -6.76 12.26
C ASN A 265 -9.96 -8.19 12.69
N THR A 266 -9.74 -8.52 13.95
CA THR A 266 -9.93 -9.87 14.50
C THR A 266 -10.55 -9.82 15.89
N THR A 267 -11.11 -10.94 16.35
CA THR A 267 -11.51 -11.20 17.73
C THR A 267 -10.52 -12.09 18.49
N ASP A 268 -9.44 -12.51 17.84
CA ASP A 268 -8.41 -13.35 18.44
C ASP A 268 -7.65 -12.60 19.54
N ILE A 269 -7.69 -13.16 20.77
CA ILE A 269 -7.16 -12.52 21.96
C ILE A 269 -5.64 -12.33 21.89
N GLU A 270 -4.89 -13.27 21.33
CA GLU A 270 -3.42 -13.17 21.26
C GLU A 270 -2.98 -12.09 20.26
N ILE A 271 -3.67 -11.98 19.12
CA ILE A 271 -3.43 -10.92 18.14
C ILE A 271 -3.79 -9.55 18.72
N LEU A 272 -4.91 -9.43 19.44
CA LEU A 272 -5.32 -8.19 20.09
C LEU A 272 -4.39 -7.78 21.25
N LYS A 273 -3.82 -8.74 21.98
CA LYS A 273 -2.77 -8.46 22.98
C LYS A 273 -1.53 -7.86 22.31
N LEU A 274 -1.07 -8.46 21.22
CA LEU A 274 0.06 -7.92 20.46
C LEU A 274 -0.22 -6.51 19.96
N GLN A 275 -1.41 -6.25 19.40
CA GLN A 275 -1.80 -4.92 18.96
C GLN A 275 -1.66 -3.90 20.10
N LYS A 276 -2.22 -4.18 21.29
CA LYS A 276 -2.11 -3.28 22.45
C LYS A 276 -0.66 -3.03 22.90
N ILE A 277 0.19 -4.05 22.78
CA ILE A 277 1.62 -3.93 23.06
C ILE A 277 2.26 -2.95 22.08
N ILE A 278 2.03 -3.13 20.79
CA ILE A 278 2.56 -2.27 19.73
C ILE A 278 2.06 -0.83 19.91
N GLU A 279 0.78 -0.62 20.19
CA GLU A 279 0.19 0.70 20.47
C GLU A 279 0.91 1.42 21.61
N LYS A 280 1.21 0.72 22.71
CA LYS A 280 2.01 1.27 23.81
C LYS A 280 3.42 1.68 23.36
N GLN A 281 4.08 0.88 22.53
CA GLN A 281 5.41 1.21 22.03
C GLN A 281 5.39 2.42 21.07
N ILE A 282 4.34 2.59 20.29
CA ILE A 282 4.15 3.78 19.45
C ILE A 282 3.99 5.05 20.30
N ILE A 283 3.28 4.97 21.42
CA ILE A 283 3.17 6.10 22.38
C ILE A 283 4.55 6.45 22.94
N ILE A 284 5.35 5.44 23.35
CA ILE A 284 6.72 5.63 23.85
C ILE A 284 7.60 6.23 22.74
N TYR A 285 7.52 5.70 21.51
CA TYR A 285 8.25 6.22 20.37
C TYR A 285 7.99 7.72 20.17
N ARG A 286 6.72 8.13 20.14
CA ARG A 286 6.35 9.53 20.00
C ARG A 286 6.94 10.40 21.12
N LYS A 287 6.93 9.90 22.37
CA LYS A 287 7.51 10.59 23.52
C LYS A 287 9.02 10.75 23.42
N VAL A 288 9.73 9.75 22.92
CA VAL A 288 11.21 9.83 22.71
C VAL A 288 11.57 10.98 21.77
N TYR A 289 10.76 11.20 20.75
CA TYR A 289 10.99 12.23 19.73
C TYR A 289 10.19 13.53 19.97
N GLU A 290 9.50 13.70 21.10
CA GLU A 290 8.56 14.82 21.35
C GLU A 290 9.18 16.22 21.19
N ARG A 291 10.50 16.34 21.39
CA ARG A 291 11.26 17.61 21.24
C ARG A 291 11.70 17.88 19.80
N SER A 292 11.44 16.96 18.88
CA SER A 292 11.82 17.14 17.48
C SER A 292 10.98 18.22 16.82
N GLU A 293 11.63 19.13 16.09
CA GLU A 293 11.00 20.15 15.28
C GLU A 293 10.52 19.61 13.90
N ASP A 294 10.83 18.36 13.58
CA ASP A 294 10.43 17.76 12.31
C ASP A 294 8.90 17.65 12.19
N TYR A 295 8.39 17.94 11.00
CA TYR A 295 6.96 17.90 10.70
C TYR A 295 6.34 16.52 11.00
N PHE A 296 7.09 15.44 10.77
CA PHE A 296 6.67 14.07 11.05
C PHE A 296 6.25 13.88 12.52
N ILE A 297 6.93 14.54 13.46
CA ILE A 297 6.59 14.47 14.89
C ILE A 297 5.58 15.55 15.28
N LYS A 298 5.79 16.81 14.86
CA LYS A 298 4.92 17.94 15.21
C LYS A 298 3.48 17.80 14.70
N LYS A 299 3.31 17.24 13.51
CA LYS A 299 2.01 17.04 12.86
C LYS A 299 1.50 15.60 12.97
N TRP A 300 1.90 14.91 14.03
CA TRP A 300 1.43 13.55 14.28
C TRP A 300 -0.10 13.47 14.22
N PRO A 301 -0.68 12.58 13.42
CA PRO A 301 -2.12 12.53 13.21
C PRO A 301 -2.89 12.16 14.49
N HIS A 302 -3.97 12.89 14.76
CA HIS A 302 -4.81 12.66 15.94
C HIS A 302 -5.60 11.36 15.86
N LYS A 303 -5.99 10.94 14.66
CA LYS A 303 -6.76 9.72 14.41
C LYS A 303 -6.09 8.90 13.34
N CYS A 304 -5.85 7.62 13.62
CA CYS A 304 -5.24 6.69 12.69
C CYS A 304 -6.05 5.40 12.57
N LYS A 305 -5.93 4.75 11.43
CA LYS A 305 -6.27 3.35 11.23
C LYS A 305 -5.00 2.53 11.43
N PHE A 306 -5.09 1.42 12.13
CA PHE A 306 -4.02 0.45 12.23
C PHE A 306 -4.23 -0.62 11.14
N SER A 307 -3.25 -0.84 10.30
CA SER A 307 -3.27 -1.90 9.29
C SER A 307 -2.06 -2.81 9.52
N ALA A 308 -2.28 -4.11 9.62
CA ALA A 308 -1.21 -5.07 9.89
C ALA A 308 -1.40 -6.33 9.06
N TRP A 309 -0.27 -6.96 8.71
CA TRP A 309 -0.24 -8.22 7.97
C TRP A 309 0.89 -9.12 8.46
N TYR A 310 0.64 -10.43 8.40
CA TYR A 310 1.62 -11.44 8.74
C TYR A 310 2.46 -11.81 7.52
N VAL A 311 3.77 -11.92 7.73
CA VAL A 311 4.75 -12.33 6.71
C VAL A 311 5.53 -13.54 7.21
N LYS A 312 5.52 -14.60 6.43
CA LYS A 312 6.30 -15.81 6.65
C LYS A 312 7.26 -15.99 5.48
N LEU A 313 8.55 -15.78 5.71
CA LEU A 313 9.60 -15.99 4.72
C LEU A 313 10.26 -17.37 4.89
N LEU A 314 10.53 -18.03 3.78
CA LEU A 314 11.26 -19.27 3.69
C LEU A 314 12.72 -19.01 3.25
N LYS A 315 13.50 -20.06 3.01
CA LYS A 315 14.85 -19.97 2.45
C LYS A 315 14.87 -19.07 1.20
N GLN A 316 15.82 -18.14 1.12
CA GLN A 316 15.93 -17.08 0.11
C GLN A 316 14.76 -16.08 0.10
N GLY A 317 13.83 -16.18 1.07
CA GLY A 317 12.72 -15.28 1.19
C GLY A 317 13.16 -13.87 1.55
N HIS A 318 12.51 -12.88 0.92
CA HIS A 318 12.80 -11.47 1.13
C HIS A 318 11.61 -10.58 0.76
N GLN A 319 11.69 -9.32 1.11
CA GLN A 319 10.84 -8.25 0.59
C GLN A 319 11.68 -7.31 -0.25
N LYS A 320 11.24 -7.03 -1.48
CA LYS A 320 11.90 -6.07 -2.38
C LYS A 320 11.90 -4.67 -1.76
N PRO A 321 12.80 -3.75 -2.20
CA PRO A 321 12.78 -2.37 -1.74
C PRO A 321 11.42 -1.73 -1.93
N HIS A 322 10.87 -1.14 -0.86
CA HIS A 322 9.56 -0.49 -0.87
C HIS A 322 9.40 0.48 0.30
N MET A 323 8.36 1.29 0.23
CA MET A 323 7.87 2.13 1.31
C MET A 323 6.34 2.08 1.37
N HIS A 324 5.75 2.68 2.38
CA HIS A 324 4.32 2.63 2.62
C HIS A 324 3.70 4.03 2.43
N ALA A 325 3.35 4.36 1.19
CA ALA A 325 2.91 5.70 0.80
C ALA A 325 1.69 6.24 1.58
N GLN A 326 0.82 5.38 2.09
CA GLN A 326 -0.35 5.76 2.87
C GLN A 326 -0.07 5.86 4.38
N GLY A 327 0.99 5.21 4.86
CA GLY A 327 1.35 5.19 6.27
C GLY A 327 1.93 6.52 6.75
N TRP A 328 1.82 6.78 8.04
CA TRP A 328 2.58 7.80 8.75
C TRP A 328 3.82 7.19 9.38
N LEU A 329 3.60 6.17 10.19
CA LEU A 329 4.61 5.34 10.82
C LEU A 329 4.40 3.89 10.36
N SER A 330 5.47 3.22 10.01
CA SER A 330 5.52 1.78 9.73
C SER A 330 6.30 1.05 10.81
N GLY A 331 6.05 -0.24 10.93
CA GLY A 331 6.81 -1.06 11.84
C GLY A 331 6.79 -2.54 11.50
N VAL A 332 7.76 -3.26 12.06
CA VAL A 332 7.86 -4.71 11.96
C VAL A 332 8.14 -5.30 13.33
N PHE A 333 7.30 -6.24 13.76
CA PHE A 333 7.54 -7.05 14.95
C PHE A 333 7.99 -8.45 14.54
N TYR A 334 9.17 -8.86 15.02
CA TYR A 334 9.76 -10.16 14.72
C TYR A 334 9.36 -11.18 15.79
N ILE A 335 8.57 -12.18 15.40
CA ILE A 335 8.08 -13.22 16.31
C ILE A 335 9.12 -14.32 16.46
N LYS A 336 9.66 -14.74 15.30
CA LYS A 336 10.68 -15.78 15.20
C LYS A 336 11.64 -15.46 14.05
N VAL A 337 12.92 -15.54 14.33
CA VAL A 337 13.98 -15.29 13.35
C VAL A 337 14.86 -16.54 13.26
N PRO A 338 15.21 -17.02 12.05
CA PRO A 338 16.10 -18.15 11.89
C PRO A 338 17.50 -17.85 12.43
N LYS A 339 18.19 -18.86 12.95
CA LYS A 339 19.63 -18.75 13.21
C LYS A 339 20.35 -18.63 11.87
N LEU A 340 21.12 -17.56 11.69
CA LEU A 340 21.74 -17.19 10.43
C LEU A 340 23.24 -17.46 10.48
N LEU A 341 23.81 -17.87 9.36
CA LEU A 341 25.22 -18.18 9.21
C LEU A 341 26.05 -16.92 8.91
N ASN A 342 25.48 -15.96 8.18
CA ASN A 342 26.14 -14.73 7.76
C ASN A 342 25.53 -13.52 8.45
N LYS A 343 26.37 -12.52 8.75
CA LYS A 343 26.05 -11.35 9.58
C LYS A 343 24.83 -10.53 9.15
N TYR A 344 24.55 -10.45 7.84
CA TYR A 344 23.48 -9.57 7.32
C TYR A 344 22.31 -10.32 6.68
N GLU A 345 22.37 -11.65 6.60
CA GLU A 345 21.23 -12.45 6.10
C GLU A 345 19.99 -12.19 6.97
N GLY A 346 18.81 -12.16 6.33
CA GLY A 346 17.55 -11.92 7.03
C GLY A 346 17.37 -10.53 7.63
N SER A 347 18.38 -9.64 7.50
CA SER A 347 18.33 -8.28 8.04
C SER A 347 17.29 -7.42 7.31
N ILE A 348 16.78 -6.41 8.02
CA ILE A 348 16.11 -5.28 7.40
C ILE A 348 17.15 -4.21 7.05
N LYS A 349 17.15 -3.76 5.81
CA LYS A 349 18.01 -2.68 5.32
C LYS A 349 17.16 -1.47 4.97
N PHE A 350 17.46 -0.34 5.56
CA PHE A 350 16.87 0.96 5.27
C PHE A 350 17.78 1.75 4.35
N LEU A 351 17.19 2.40 3.34
CA LEU A 351 17.90 3.10 2.28
C LEU A 351 17.35 4.51 2.11
N LEU A 352 18.22 5.49 1.92
CA LEU A 352 17.81 6.74 1.29
C LEU A 352 17.74 6.47 -0.22
N SER A 353 16.54 6.27 -0.72
CA SER A 353 16.23 5.99 -2.12
C SER A 353 14.81 6.44 -2.43
N SER A 354 14.41 6.38 -3.68
CA SER A 354 13.04 6.58 -4.13
C SER A 354 12.76 5.61 -5.28
N TYR A 355 11.49 5.37 -5.58
CA TYR A 355 11.12 4.52 -6.70
C TYR A 355 11.69 5.08 -8.02
N ASP A 356 12.25 4.18 -8.82
CA ASP A 356 12.89 4.45 -10.12
C ASP A 356 14.17 5.32 -10.04
N PHE A 357 14.68 5.64 -8.85
CA PHE A 357 16.02 6.19 -8.70
C PHE A 357 17.06 5.09 -8.56
N PRO A 358 18.25 5.25 -9.15
CA PRO A 358 19.32 4.28 -8.98
C PRO A 358 19.75 4.22 -7.52
N GLU A 359 20.03 3.02 -7.02
CA GLU A 359 20.64 2.86 -5.70
C GLU A 359 22.01 3.51 -5.70
N ASP A 360 22.22 4.45 -4.77
CA ASP A 360 23.53 5.07 -4.58
C ASP A 360 24.15 4.51 -3.27
N LYS A 361 25.21 3.71 -3.44
CA LYS A 361 25.90 3.04 -2.35
C LYS A 361 26.63 4.01 -1.41
N ASN A 362 26.88 5.25 -1.85
CA ASN A 362 27.53 6.27 -1.03
C ASN A 362 26.56 6.96 -0.07
N LEU A 363 25.24 6.79 -0.28
CA LEU A 363 24.25 7.37 0.63
C LEU A 363 24.16 6.60 1.95
N PRO A 364 23.84 7.30 3.04
CA PRO A 364 23.60 6.67 4.32
C PRO A 364 22.56 5.56 4.25
N ASN A 365 22.82 4.46 4.92
CA ASN A 365 21.90 3.36 5.10
C ASN A 365 22.00 2.82 6.53
N LEU A 366 20.98 2.05 6.94
CA LEU A 366 20.97 1.37 8.22
C LEU A 366 20.58 -0.09 8.00
N ILE A 367 21.39 -1.02 8.54
CA ILE A 367 21.10 -2.45 8.49
C ILE A 367 20.90 -2.95 9.92
N HIS A 368 19.78 -3.61 10.18
CA HIS A 368 19.52 -4.27 11.45
C HIS A 368 19.29 -5.76 11.25
N SER A 369 20.10 -6.58 11.93
CA SER A 369 19.92 -8.02 12.00
C SER A 369 18.97 -8.33 13.17
N PRO A 370 17.71 -8.71 12.89
CA PRO A 370 16.70 -8.82 13.93
C PRO A 370 16.90 -10.05 14.81
N ASN A 371 16.45 -9.95 16.06
CA ASN A 371 16.28 -11.04 16.99
C ASN A 371 14.80 -11.32 17.23
N ASP A 372 14.48 -12.49 17.82
CA ASP A 372 13.11 -12.77 18.30
C ASP A 372 12.68 -11.64 19.24
N PHE A 373 11.46 -11.15 19.04
CA PHE A 373 10.79 -10.05 19.77
C PHE A 373 11.33 -8.64 19.50
N ASP A 374 12.16 -8.43 18.49
CA ASP A 374 12.51 -7.08 18.06
C ASP A 374 11.27 -6.41 17.45
N LEU A 375 11.05 -5.16 17.88
CA LEU A 375 10.15 -4.21 17.26
C LEU A 375 10.95 -3.10 16.61
N VAL A 376 10.77 -2.93 15.32
CA VAL A 376 11.38 -1.84 14.54
C VAL A 376 10.29 -0.88 14.12
N LEU A 377 10.45 0.42 14.43
CA LEU A 377 9.54 1.49 14.05
C LEU A 377 10.29 2.51 13.19
N PHE A 378 9.67 3.00 12.13
CA PHE A 378 10.29 3.92 11.18
C PHE A 378 9.26 4.74 10.40
N PRO A 379 9.62 5.94 9.89
CA PRO A 379 8.75 6.73 9.03
C PRO A 379 8.34 5.97 7.77
N SER A 380 7.08 6.00 7.42
CA SER A 380 6.54 5.24 6.28
C SER A 380 7.11 5.68 4.91
N SER A 381 7.74 6.86 4.84
CA SER A 381 8.47 7.35 3.67
C SER A 381 9.86 6.72 3.47
N LEU A 382 10.36 5.95 4.46
CA LEU A 382 11.69 5.37 4.39
C LEU A 382 11.66 4.05 3.60
N ILE A 383 12.43 4.00 2.50
CA ILE A 383 12.58 2.77 1.70
C ILE A 383 13.30 1.72 2.54
N HIS A 384 12.73 0.52 2.54
CA HIS A 384 13.31 -0.62 3.25
C HIS A 384 13.13 -1.92 2.47
N GLN A 385 13.98 -2.89 2.77
CA GLN A 385 13.97 -4.22 2.17
C GLN A 385 14.44 -5.27 3.16
N THR A 386 14.12 -6.54 2.91
CA THR A 386 14.71 -7.66 3.62
C THR A 386 15.83 -8.25 2.79
N ILE A 387 17.01 -8.46 3.38
CA ILE A 387 18.11 -9.19 2.76
C ILE A 387 17.77 -10.69 2.76
N PRO A 388 17.85 -11.41 1.62
CA PRO A 388 17.61 -12.85 1.56
C PRO A 388 18.47 -13.62 2.56
N PHE A 389 17.99 -14.74 3.06
CA PHE A 389 18.71 -15.59 4.01
C PHE A 389 18.74 -17.05 3.58
N ASN A 390 19.79 -17.77 3.99
CA ASN A 390 20.02 -19.16 3.64
C ASN A 390 19.87 -20.07 4.86
N SER A 391 18.66 -20.20 5.39
CA SER A 391 18.32 -21.10 6.49
C SER A 391 17.09 -21.94 6.11
N GLN A 392 16.99 -23.16 6.64
CA GLN A 392 15.77 -23.97 6.53
C GLN A 392 14.68 -23.52 7.50
N ASP A 393 15.06 -22.80 8.56
CA ASP A 393 14.12 -22.22 9.49
C ASP A 393 13.37 -21.05 8.84
N ARG A 394 12.13 -20.83 9.27
CA ARG A 394 11.27 -19.79 8.76
C ARG A 394 11.42 -18.50 9.56
N ARG A 395 11.34 -17.35 8.89
CA ARG A 395 11.21 -16.05 9.53
C ARG A 395 9.73 -15.67 9.62
N HIS A 396 9.28 -15.36 10.82
CA HIS A 396 7.90 -14.96 11.11
C HIS A 396 7.88 -13.54 11.66
N SER A 397 7.17 -12.65 10.99
CA SER A 397 7.03 -11.25 11.40
C SER A 397 5.63 -10.73 11.13
N ILE A 398 5.23 -9.70 11.88
CA ILE A 398 4.03 -8.90 11.62
C ILE A 398 4.51 -7.51 11.24
N ALA A 399 4.21 -7.10 10.01
CA ALA A 399 4.41 -5.75 9.55
C ALA A 399 3.10 -4.95 9.72
N PHE A 400 3.22 -3.65 9.93
CA PHE A 400 2.05 -2.80 10.16
C PHE A 400 2.30 -1.34 9.80
N ASP A 401 1.21 -0.63 9.55
CA ASP A 401 1.16 0.80 9.29
C ASP A 401 0.18 1.51 10.22
N LEU A 402 0.56 2.70 10.64
CA LEU A 402 -0.31 3.70 11.24
C LEU A 402 -0.75 4.66 10.12
N ILE A 403 -1.98 4.55 9.66
CA ILE A 403 -2.52 5.29 8.53
C ILE A 403 -3.40 6.44 9.04
N PRO A 404 -3.13 7.72 8.71
CA PRO A 404 -4.00 8.85 9.06
C PRO A 404 -5.43 8.66 8.53
N LYS A 405 -6.44 9.10 9.34
CA LYS A 405 -7.85 9.09 8.95
C LYS A 405 -8.29 10.47 8.49
#